data_297fd4193205e84186d08e4e56566f87
#
_entry.id   297fd4193205e84186d08e4e56566f87
#
_cell.length_a   1.000
_cell.length_b   1.000
_cell.length_c   1.000
_cell.angle_alpha   90.00
_cell.angle_beta   90.00
_cell.angle_gamma   90.00
#
_symmetry.space_group_name_H-M   'P 1'
#
loop_
_entity.id
_entity.type
_entity.pdbx_description
1 polymer ?
#
loop_
_entity_poly.entity_id
_entity_poly.type
_entity_poly.pdbx_seq_one_letter_code
_entity_poly.pdbx_strand_id
1 'polypeptide(L)'
;RTGLPNILHIMESERPDQYRGVSYLAQVIEPLLQLRRYTESELTAAVVESFFTAFIKTEAGAGDNPFNEVGSSLPEVSRDPNEYEMGPGQINIMEPGEDVTFADPKRPASGFDSFLRAICEQVGAALEIPADLLLKAFNSSYSASRAALMEAWKAFRMRRKWFVDDFCTPVYEIWLSEAVARGRISAPGFFADPAIRAAYLGAEWIGPSQGQLDPTKEITAEILAIGEGITTREQATIRLNGGQWDANVDQLTRENEKLRAAQGQVDQSTAASGAISAALREAIVAEAIKSIKEGDKHENA
;
A
#
# COMPACT_ATOMS: atom_id res chain seq x y z
N ARG A 1 -7.04 -43.52 -12.36
CA ARG A 1 -7.11 -42.41 -11.37
C ARG A 1 -5.68 -41.95 -11.13
N THR A 2 -5.43 -40.67 -11.33
CA THR A 2 -4.07 -40.09 -11.34
C THR A 2 -3.52 -39.82 -9.92
N GLY A 3 -4.34 -39.94 -8.87
CA GLY A 3 -3.96 -39.57 -7.50
C GLY A 3 -3.89 -38.04 -7.26
N LEU A 4 -4.08 -37.24 -8.30
CA LEU A 4 -4.03 -35.79 -8.19
C LEU A 4 -5.38 -35.24 -7.67
N PRO A 5 -5.36 -34.17 -6.88
CA PRO A 5 -6.61 -33.56 -6.38
C PRO A 5 -7.42 -32.93 -7.51
N ASN A 6 -8.73 -33.16 -7.53
CA ASN A 6 -9.65 -32.51 -8.47
C ASN A 6 -10.05 -31.11 -8.03
N ILE A 7 -9.86 -30.78 -6.76
CA ILE A 7 -10.21 -29.50 -6.14
C ILE A 7 -9.03 -29.09 -5.27
N LEU A 8 -8.57 -27.88 -5.45
CA LEU A 8 -7.60 -27.24 -4.58
C LEU A 8 -8.35 -26.37 -3.56
N HIS A 9 -8.17 -26.68 -2.28
CA HIS A 9 -8.74 -25.90 -1.20
C HIS A 9 -7.65 -25.01 -0.60
N ILE A 10 -7.66 -23.73 -0.99
CA ILE A 10 -6.68 -22.75 -0.55
C ILE A 10 -7.22 -22.11 0.71
N MET A 11 -6.56 -22.35 1.83
CA MET A 11 -6.92 -21.75 3.11
C MET A 11 -5.71 -21.64 4.02
N GLU A 12 -5.70 -20.62 4.85
CA GLU A 12 -4.79 -20.53 5.98
C GLU A 12 -5.39 -21.29 7.16
N SER A 13 -4.65 -22.27 7.68
CA SER A 13 -5.06 -23.05 8.84
C SER A 13 -4.47 -22.43 10.09
N GLU A 14 -5.30 -21.77 10.90
CA GLU A 14 -4.91 -21.16 12.18
C GLU A 14 -5.07 -22.14 13.37
N ARG A 15 -5.84 -23.20 13.18
CA ARG A 15 -6.18 -24.15 14.25
C ARG A 15 -6.14 -25.59 13.74
N PRO A 16 -5.77 -26.55 14.59
CA PRO A 16 -5.96 -27.96 14.29
C PRO A 16 -7.45 -28.25 13.97
N ASP A 17 -7.69 -29.18 13.04
CA ASP A 17 -9.04 -29.57 12.59
C ASP A 17 -9.86 -28.45 11.93
N GLN A 18 -9.22 -27.43 11.40
CA GLN A 18 -9.90 -26.39 10.64
C GLN A 18 -10.15 -26.86 9.20
N TYR A 19 -11.42 -27.07 8.84
CA TYR A 19 -11.83 -27.53 7.51
C TYR A 19 -12.20 -26.40 6.55
N ARG A 20 -12.34 -25.17 7.03
CA ARG A 20 -12.65 -24.00 6.22
C ARG A 20 -11.82 -22.81 6.65
N GLY A 21 -11.35 -22.06 5.67
CA GLY A 21 -10.64 -20.80 5.90
C GLY A 21 -11.59 -19.73 6.46
N VAL A 22 -11.05 -18.85 7.27
CA VAL A 22 -11.70 -17.61 7.72
C VAL A 22 -11.23 -16.50 6.80
N SER A 23 -12.15 -15.59 6.43
CA SER A 23 -11.75 -14.46 5.60
C SER A 23 -10.72 -13.61 6.35
N TYR A 24 -9.63 -13.28 5.67
CA TYR A 24 -8.61 -12.36 6.18
C TYR A 24 -9.18 -11.01 6.64
N LEU A 25 -10.27 -10.58 6.01
CA LEU A 25 -10.96 -9.35 6.36
C LEU A 25 -11.92 -9.49 7.54
N ALA A 26 -12.16 -10.70 8.05
CA ALA A 26 -13.15 -10.93 9.11
C ALA A 26 -12.91 -10.09 10.36
N GLN A 27 -11.64 -9.88 10.72
CA GLN A 27 -11.23 -9.11 11.91
C GLN A 27 -11.47 -7.60 11.76
N VAL A 28 -11.59 -7.10 10.54
CA VAL A 28 -11.69 -5.65 10.25
C VAL A 28 -13.05 -5.21 9.74
N ILE A 29 -13.98 -6.14 9.53
CA ILE A 29 -15.33 -5.82 9.04
C ILE A 29 -16.03 -4.85 9.98
N GLU A 30 -16.01 -5.11 11.29
CA GLU A 30 -16.68 -4.27 12.28
C GLU A 30 -16.04 -2.89 12.43
N PRO A 31 -14.70 -2.75 12.61
CA PRO A 31 -14.04 -1.45 12.59
C PRO A 31 -14.30 -0.65 11.32
N LEU A 32 -14.30 -1.26 10.15
CA LEU A 32 -14.60 -0.59 8.89
C LEU A 32 -16.05 -0.12 8.81
N LEU A 33 -17.00 -0.91 9.33
CA LEU A 33 -18.40 -0.52 9.42
C LEU A 33 -18.60 0.68 10.35
N GLN A 34 -17.92 0.68 11.50
CA GLN A 34 -17.95 1.80 12.45
C GLN A 34 -17.33 3.06 11.83
N LEU A 35 -16.21 2.93 11.15
CA LEU A 35 -15.57 4.03 10.43
C LEU A 35 -16.51 4.64 9.38
N ARG A 36 -17.16 3.81 8.59
CA ARG A 36 -18.15 4.26 7.60
C ARG A 36 -19.29 5.03 8.24
N ARG A 37 -19.90 4.49 9.29
CA ARG A 37 -21.00 5.16 10.01
C ARG A 37 -20.58 6.50 10.59
N TYR A 38 -19.37 6.55 11.15
CA TYR A 38 -18.85 7.79 11.71
C TYR A 38 -18.61 8.84 10.62
N THR A 39 -17.98 8.43 9.50
CA THR A 39 -17.76 9.31 8.35
C THR A 39 -19.08 9.84 7.76
N GLU A 40 -20.09 9.00 7.62
CA GLU A 40 -21.43 9.39 7.17
C GLU A 40 -22.09 10.38 8.14
N SER A 41 -21.92 10.15 9.45
CA SER A 41 -22.45 11.06 10.51
C SER A 41 -21.76 12.43 10.48
N GLU A 42 -20.42 12.48 10.34
CA GLU A 42 -19.67 13.73 10.25
C GLU A 42 -20.02 14.52 8.97
N LEU A 43 -20.18 13.82 7.85
CA LEU A 43 -20.62 14.45 6.61
C LEU A 43 -22.04 15.03 6.75
N THR A 44 -22.95 14.30 7.37
CA THR A 44 -24.31 14.79 7.63
C THR A 44 -24.29 15.99 8.56
N ALA A 45 -23.48 15.95 9.61
CA ALA A 45 -23.31 17.10 10.53
C ALA A 45 -22.78 18.33 9.80
N ALA A 46 -21.76 18.17 8.94
CA ALA A 46 -21.22 19.26 8.13
C ALA A 46 -22.27 19.87 7.15
N VAL A 47 -23.12 19.02 6.59
CA VAL A 47 -24.24 19.49 5.75
C VAL A 47 -25.24 20.29 6.59
N VAL A 48 -25.63 19.79 7.78
CA VAL A 48 -26.55 20.49 8.67
C VAL A 48 -25.95 21.85 9.11
N GLU A 49 -24.67 21.89 9.46
CA GLU A 49 -23.98 23.17 9.78
C GLU A 49 -23.98 24.16 8.61
N SER A 50 -23.99 23.70 7.38
CA SER A 50 -24.06 24.59 6.20
C SER A 50 -25.40 25.27 6.05
N PHE A 51 -26.46 24.77 6.68
CA PHE A 51 -27.78 25.38 6.74
C PHE A 51 -27.84 26.38 7.91
N PHE A 52 -27.17 27.52 7.76
CA PHE A 52 -27.26 28.58 8.77
C PHE A 52 -28.63 29.24 8.69
N THR A 53 -29.49 29.01 9.70
CA THR A 53 -30.78 29.65 9.84
C THR A 53 -30.70 30.65 10.97
N ALA A 54 -31.01 31.92 10.68
CA ALA A 54 -31.07 32.96 11.69
C ALA A 54 -32.50 33.05 12.27
N PHE A 55 -32.59 32.98 13.61
CA PHE A 55 -33.84 33.21 14.33
C PHE A 55 -33.81 34.60 14.99
N ILE A 56 -34.81 35.42 14.73
CA ILE A 56 -34.94 36.73 15.34
C ILE A 56 -36.01 36.66 16.42
N LYS A 57 -35.58 36.74 17.67
CA LYS A 57 -36.50 36.82 18.82
C LYS A 57 -36.82 38.26 19.10
N THR A 58 -38.11 38.65 19.10
CA THR A 58 -38.58 39.96 19.43
C THR A 58 -39.21 39.93 20.83
N GLU A 59 -38.67 40.66 21.80
CA GLU A 59 -39.23 40.81 23.17
C GLU A 59 -40.31 41.89 23.27
N ALA A 60 -40.54 42.61 22.21
CA ALA A 60 -41.55 43.71 22.19
C ALA A 60 -42.95 43.10 22.23
N GLY A 61 -43.79 43.63 23.11
CA GLY A 61 -45.23 43.30 23.14
C GLY A 61 -45.89 43.60 21.80
N ALA A 62 -47.02 42.97 21.54
CA ALA A 62 -47.73 42.89 20.24
C ALA A 62 -48.05 44.22 19.50
N GLY A 63 -47.46 45.36 19.89
CA GLY A 63 -47.63 46.65 19.27
C GLY A 63 -46.38 47.35 18.77
N ASP A 64 -45.16 46.78 19.02
CA ASP A 64 -43.91 47.52 18.81
C ASP A 64 -42.93 46.75 17.91
N ASN A 65 -43.46 46.18 16.86
CA ASN A 65 -42.63 45.52 15.85
C ASN A 65 -42.06 46.58 14.91
N PRO A 66 -40.76 46.86 14.87
CA PRO A 66 -40.16 47.90 14.04
C PRO A 66 -40.40 47.73 12.53
N PHE A 67 -40.88 46.53 12.13
CA PHE A 67 -41.26 46.25 10.75
C PHE A 67 -42.74 46.51 10.43
N ASN A 68 -43.58 46.88 11.44
CA ASN A 68 -45.00 47.21 11.22
C ASN A 68 -45.22 48.55 10.61
N GLU A 69 -44.21 49.44 10.58
CA GLU A 69 -44.34 50.76 9.96
C GLU A 69 -44.13 50.75 8.43
N VAL A 70 -43.73 49.66 7.85
CA VAL A 70 -43.54 49.49 6.41
C VAL A 70 -44.76 48.81 5.79
N GLY A 71 -45.85 49.52 5.68
CA GLY A 71 -46.97 49.20 4.79
C GLY A 71 -48.03 48.24 5.36
N SER A 72 -49.07 48.86 5.89
CA SER A 72 -50.33 48.24 6.35
C SER A 72 -51.19 47.57 5.24
N SER A 73 -50.57 46.89 4.28
CA SER A 73 -51.33 46.27 3.17
C SER A 73 -50.80 44.87 2.78
N LEU A 74 -50.00 44.26 3.64
CA LEU A 74 -49.70 42.84 3.41
C LEU A 74 -50.81 41.99 4.04
N PRO A 75 -51.37 40.99 3.33
CA PRO A 75 -52.35 40.08 3.92
C PRO A 75 -51.76 39.43 5.15
N GLU A 76 -52.55 39.34 6.22
CA GLU A 76 -52.24 38.57 7.41
C GLU A 76 -52.04 37.11 7.00
N VAL A 77 -50.83 36.75 6.71
CA VAL A 77 -50.48 35.36 6.45
C VAL A 77 -50.51 34.69 7.81
N SER A 78 -51.63 34.04 8.08
CA SER A 78 -51.73 33.06 9.17
C SER A 78 -50.71 31.97 8.89
N ARG A 79 -49.51 32.14 9.41
CA ARG A 79 -48.51 31.08 9.38
C ARG A 79 -48.87 30.04 10.43
N ASP A 80 -48.93 28.79 10.01
CA ASP A 80 -49.00 27.67 10.94
C ASP A 80 -47.73 27.72 11.84
N PRO A 81 -47.87 27.85 13.18
CA PRO A 81 -46.71 27.94 14.07
C PRO A 81 -45.77 26.78 14.00
N ASN A 82 -46.12 25.69 13.29
CA ASN A 82 -45.28 24.51 13.10
C ASN A 82 -44.51 24.51 11.76
N GLU A 83 -44.64 25.55 10.95
CA GLU A 83 -44.03 25.61 9.60
C GLU A 83 -42.74 26.43 9.60
N TYR A 84 -41.73 25.97 10.39
CA TYR A 84 -40.38 26.47 10.29
C TYR A 84 -39.65 25.73 9.18
N GLU A 85 -39.28 26.46 8.13
CA GLU A 85 -38.46 25.89 7.08
C GLU A 85 -36.98 26.06 7.42
N MET A 86 -36.20 24.98 7.32
CA MET A 86 -34.76 25.00 7.44
C MET A 86 -34.13 25.07 6.05
N GLY A 87 -33.41 26.14 5.75
CA GLY A 87 -32.73 26.33 4.48
C GLY A 87 -31.47 27.21 4.58
N PRO A 88 -30.57 27.15 3.60
CA PRO A 88 -29.38 28.00 3.60
C PRO A 88 -29.71 29.48 3.56
N GLY A 89 -29.31 30.19 4.60
CA GLY A 89 -29.56 31.65 4.69
C GLY A 89 -31.01 32.07 4.98
N GLN A 90 -31.86 31.17 5.42
CA GLN A 90 -33.25 31.43 5.75
C GLN A 90 -33.35 32.14 7.10
N ILE A 91 -34.19 33.23 7.17
CA ILE A 91 -34.43 33.97 8.38
C ILE A 91 -35.86 33.65 8.83
N ASN A 92 -35.97 32.95 9.96
CA ASN A 92 -37.25 32.65 10.59
C ASN A 92 -37.50 33.69 11.70
N ILE A 93 -38.68 34.34 11.69
CA ILE A 93 -39.12 35.29 12.73
C ILE A 93 -39.92 34.47 13.74
N MET A 94 -39.51 34.54 14.98
CA MET A 94 -40.16 33.85 16.10
C MET A 94 -41.16 34.72 16.82
N GLU A 95 -42.19 34.14 17.43
CA GLU A 95 -43.17 34.85 18.23
C GLU A 95 -42.59 35.28 19.60
N PRO A 96 -43.15 36.32 20.23
CA PRO A 96 -42.72 36.79 21.55
C PRO A 96 -42.89 35.67 22.60
N GLY A 97 -41.80 35.29 23.27
CA GLY A 97 -41.83 34.25 24.30
C GLY A 97 -41.29 32.90 23.86
N GLU A 98 -41.02 32.69 22.58
CA GLU A 98 -40.32 31.50 22.08
C GLU A 98 -38.82 31.69 22.19
N ASP A 99 -38.15 30.68 22.69
CA ASP A 99 -36.69 30.63 22.77
C ASP A 99 -36.20 29.37 22.07
N VAL A 100 -35.31 29.51 21.11
CA VAL A 100 -34.64 28.38 20.46
C VAL A 100 -33.24 28.29 20.98
N THR A 101 -33.01 27.26 21.71
CA THR A 101 -31.65 26.86 22.05
C THR A 101 -31.06 26.15 20.83
N PHE A 102 -30.11 26.80 20.16
CA PHE A 102 -29.33 26.15 19.15
C PHE A 102 -28.58 24.98 19.83
N ALA A 103 -28.85 23.76 19.42
CA ALA A 103 -27.87 22.72 19.56
C ALA A 103 -26.71 23.15 18.63
N ASP A 104 -25.80 23.98 19.15
CA ASP A 104 -24.54 24.31 18.49
C ASP A 104 -23.72 23.01 18.51
N PRO A 105 -23.74 22.21 17.44
CA PRO A 105 -22.84 21.10 17.33
C PRO A 105 -21.47 21.74 17.13
N LYS A 106 -20.76 22.04 18.24
CA LYS A 106 -19.35 22.47 18.19
C LYS A 106 -18.51 21.38 17.55
N ARG A 107 -18.67 21.21 16.28
CA ARG A 107 -17.93 20.34 15.39
C ARG A 107 -17.61 21.14 14.11
N PRO A 108 -16.40 21.09 13.58
CA PRO A 108 -15.74 19.83 13.22
C PRO A 108 -15.11 19.27 14.49
N ALA A 109 -15.38 18.01 14.75
CA ALA A 109 -14.70 17.33 15.82
C ALA A 109 -13.20 17.48 15.55
N SER A 110 -12.51 18.27 16.37
CA SER A 110 -11.05 18.37 16.36
C SER A 110 -10.39 16.99 16.50
N GLY A 111 -11.19 15.98 16.79
CA GLY A 111 -10.82 14.57 16.87
C GLY A 111 -11.10 13.73 15.63
N PHE A 112 -11.66 14.23 14.53
CA PHE A 112 -11.99 13.40 13.36
C PHE A 112 -10.74 12.73 12.77
N ASP A 113 -9.69 13.51 12.51
CA ASP A 113 -8.45 12.98 11.93
C ASP A 113 -7.76 11.97 12.88
N SER A 114 -7.70 12.27 14.17
CA SER A 114 -7.12 11.38 15.17
C SER A 114 -7.91 10.09 15.33
N PHE A 115 -9.24 10.15 15.28
CA PHE A 115 -10.09 8.98 15.32
C PHE A 115 -9.95 8.12 14.06
N LEU A 116 -9.99 8.74 12.88
CA LEU A 116 -9.76 8.08 11.60
C LEU A 116 -8.43 7.34 11.60
N ARG A 117 -7.38 8.02 12.05
CA ARG A 117 -6.03 7.44 12.15
C ARG A 117 -5.99 6.26 13.12
N ALA A 118 -6.58 6.37 14.31
CA ALA A 118 -6.63 5.28 15.29
C ALA A 118 -7.35 4.04 14.76
N ILE A 119 -8.47 4.21 14.06
CA ILE A 119 -9.17 3.09 13.40
C ILE A 119 -8.32 2.50 12.28
N CYS A 120 -7.67 3.31 11.47
CA CYS A 120 -6.77 2.83 10.41
C CYS A 120 -5.56 2.09 10.99
N GLU A 121 -5.00 2.53 12.11
CA GLU A 121 -3.94 1.81 12.82
C GLU A 121 -4.43 0.45 13.34
N GLN A 122 -5.63 0.39 13.92
CA GLN A 122 -6.24 -0.87 14.35
C GLN A 122 -6.49 -1.83 13.18
N VAL A 123 -7.03 -1.33 12.07
CA VAL A 123 -7.23 -2.10 10.84
C VAL A 123 -5.89 -2.57 10.28
N GLY A 124 -4.90 -1.68 10.25
CA GLY A 124 -3.54 -2.00 9.78
C GLY A 124 -2.88 -3.08 10.64
N ALA A 125 -3.00 -2.99 11.97
CA ALA A 125 -2.47 -3.99 12.89
C ALA A 125 -3.14 -5.37 12.69
N ALA A 126 -4.46 -5.41 12.49
CA ALA A 126 -5.19 -6.64 12.23
C ALA A 126 -4.83 -7.28 10.88
N LEU A 127 -4.48 -6.47 9.87
CA LEU A 127 -4.09 -6.93 8.54
C LEU A 127 -2.57 -7.05 8.36
N GLU A 128 -1.77 -6.81 9.41
CA GLU A 128 -0.30 -6.77 9.34
C GLU A 128 0.22 -5.80 8.27
N ILE A 129 -0.51 -4.70 8.07
CA ILE A 129 -0.17 -3.63 7.15
C ILE A 129 0.08 -2.36 7.97
N PRO A 130 1.26 -1.73 7.87
CA PRO A 130 1.51 -0.46 8.55
C PRO A 130 0.49 0.61 8.17
N ALA A 131 0.08 1.43 9.13
CA ALA A 131 -0.90 2.50 8.89
C ALA A 131 -0.43 3.50 7.84
N ASP A 132 0.87 3.82 7.81
CA ASP A 132 1.49 4.70 6.80
C ASP A 132 1.28 4.15 5.37
N LEU A 133 1.35 2.83 5.19
CA LEU A 133 1.10 2.18 3.91
C LEU A 133 -0.39 2.14 3.58
N LEU A 134 -1.24 1.87 4.58
CA LEU A 134 -2.69 1.81 4.44
C LEU A 134 -3.25 3.18 4.02
N LEU A 135 -2.80 4.24 4.68
CA LEU A 135 -3.20 5.63 4.40
C LEU A 135 -2.44 6.26 3.23
N LYS A 136 -1.37 5.61 2.75
CA LYS A 136 -0.42 6.17 1.78
C LYS A 136 0.15 7.53 2.22
N ALA A 137 0.31 7.71 3.52
CA ALA A 137 0.77 8.93 4.16
C ALA A 137 2.03 8.61 4.98
N PHE A 138 3.20 8.87 4.41
CA PHE A 138 4.49 8.64 5.02
C PHE A 138 4.94 9.90 5.76
N ASN A 139 4.43 10.08 6.99
CA ASN A 139 4.75 11.21 7.85
C ASN A 139 5.87 10.91 8.86
N SER A 140 6.31 9.66 8.93
CA SER A 140 7.38 9.20 9.81
C SER A 140 8.76 9.43 9.20
N SER A 141 9.81 9.33 10.01
CA SER A 141 11.19 9.41 9.52
C SER A 141 11.50 8.28 8.54
N TYR A 142 12.45 8.49 7.64
CA TYR A 142 12.88 7.49 6.66
C TYR A 142 13.17 6.12 7.30
N SER A 143 13.89 6.10 8.42
CA SER A 143 14.24 4.86 9.12
C SER A 143 13.01 4.16 9.72
N ALA A 144 12.06 4.91 10.25
CA ALA A 144 10.81 4.35 10.79
C ALA A 144 9.93 3.78 9.67
N SER A 145 9.74 4.51 8.57
CA SER A 145 8.99 4.03 7.40
C SER A 145 9.64 2.77 6.80
N ARG A 146 10.97 2.74 6.72
CA ARG A 146 11.69 1.57 6.24
C ARG A 146 11.50 0.35 7.15
N ALA A 147 11.60 0.53 8.47
CA ALA A 147 11.37 -0.55 9.42
C ALA A 147 9.95 -1.12 9.31
N ALA A 148 8.94 -0.24 9.21
CA ALA A 148 7.55 -0.63 9.03
C ALA A 148 7.33 -1.40 7.72
N LEU A 149 7.93 -0.95 6.60
CA LEU A 149 7.87 -1.66 5.33
C LEU A 149 8.56 -3.03 5.40
N MET A 150 9.71 -3.14 6.06
CA MET A 150 10.40 -4.42 6.22
C MET A 150 9.55 -5.43 7.00
N GLU A 151 8.82 -4.98 8.02
CA GLU A 151 7.91 -5.84 8.78
C GLU A 151 6.72 -6.30 7.93
N ALA A 152 6.07 -5.38 7.20
CA ALA A 152 5.01 -5.72 6.26
C ALA A 152 5.46 -6.74 5.21
N TRP A 153 6.67 -6.60 4.69
CA TRP A 153 7.21 -7.55 3.70
C TRP A 153 7.46 -8.95 4.26
N LYS A 154 7.68 -9.12 5.56
CA LYS A 154 7.73 -10.45 6.18
C LYS A 154 6.37 -11.14 6.07
N ALA A 155 5.29 -10.45 6.43
CA ALA A 155 3.94 -10.96 6.31
C ALA A 155 3.57 -11.27 4.84
N PHE A 156 3.90 -10.37 3.91
CA PHE A 156 3.63 -10.58 2.48
C PHE A 156 4.39 -11.79 1.91
N ARG A 157 5.66 -12.02 2.32
CA ARG A 157 6.43 -13.19 1.91
C ARG A 157 5.84 -14.47 2.47
N MET A 158 5.40 -14.46 3.72
CA MET A 158 4.77 -15.62 4.35
C MET A 158 3.49 -16.01 3.62
N ARG A 159 2.60 -15.05 3.36
CA ARG A 159 1.35 -15.29 2.63
C ARG A 159 1.59 -15.71 1.18
N ARG A 160 2.58 -15.14 0.52
CA ARG A 160 2.99 -15.58 -0.81
C ARG A 160 3.41 -17.05 -0.77
N LYS A 161 4.21 -17.45 0.22
CA LYS A 161 4.64 -18.83 0.36
C LYS A 161 3.46 -19.78 0.49
N TRP A 162 2.49 -19.46 1.33
CA TRP A 162 1.27 -20.28 1.45
C TRP A 162 0.53 -20.41 0.13
N PHE A 163 0.33 -19.30 -0.58
CA PHE A 163 -0.33 -19.33 -1.88
C PHE A 163 0.46 -20.15 -2.91
N VAL A 164 1.78 -20.09 -2.88
CA VAL A 164 2.65 -20.89 -3.74
C VAL A 164 2.48 -22.36 -3.41
N ASP A 165 2.55 -22.73 -2.14
CA ASP A 165 2.46 -24.12 -1.70
C ASP A 165 1.08 -24.73 -1.98
N ASP A 166 0.00 -23.99 -1.76
CA ASP A 166 -1.37 -24.47 -1.89
C ASP A 166 -1.94 -24.39 -3.32
N PHE A 167 -1.45 -23.48 -4.14
CA PHE A 167 -1.97 -23.26 -5.49
C PHE A 167 -0.94 -23.41 -6.59
N CYS A 168 0.13 -22.62 -6.57
CA CYS A 168 1.06 -22.57 -7.70
C CYS A 168 1.77 -23.91 -7.92
N THR A 169 2.27 -24.52 -6.86
CA THR A 169 3.02 -25.78 -6.93
C THR A 169 2.13 -26.95 -7.38
N PRO A 170 0.93 -27.18 -6.83
CA PRO A 170 0.03 -28.23 -7.33
C PRO A 170 -0.41 -28.02 -8.78
N VAL A 171 -0.70 -26.80 -9.18
CA VAL A 171 -1.07 -26.48 -10.56
C VAL A 171 0.10 -26.77 -11.51
N TYR A 172 1.32 -26.36 -11.13
CA TYR A 172 2.53 -26.65 -11.90
C TYR A 172 2.79 -28.15 -12.02
N GLU A 173 2.62 -28.91 -10.94
CA GLU A 173 2.77 -30.36 -10.94
C GLU A 173 1.80 -31.03 -11.94
N ILE A 174 0.54 -30.63 -11.94
CA ILE A 174 -0.47 -31.14 -12.87
C ILE A 174 -0.10 -30.79 -14.30
N TRP A 175 0.25 -29.52 -14.54
CA TRP A 175 0.62 -29.04 -15.87
C TRP A 175 1.86 -29.75 -16.40
N LEU A 176 2.93 -29.87 -15.60
CA LEU A 176 4.17 -30.52 -16.00
C LEU A 176 3.93 -32.02 -16.27
N SER A 177 3.18 -32.69 -15.42
CA SER A 177 2.82 -34.11 -15.62
C SER A 177 2.08 -34.31 -16.93
N GLU A 178 1.15 -33.43 -17.29
CA GLU A 178 0.45 -33.48 -18.57
C GLU A 178 1.38 -33.16 -19.76
N ALA A 179 2.25 -32.17 -19.62
CA ALA A 179 3.17 -31.77 -20.68
C ALA A 179 4.17 -32.88 -21.01
N VAL A 180 4.70 -33.58 -19.98
CA VAL A 180 5.57 -34.73 -20.15
C VAL A 180 4.83 -35.95 -20.76
N ALA A 181 3.60 -36.23 -20.25
CA ALA A 181 2.79 -37.30 -20.78
C ALA A 181 2.40 -37.10 -22.26
N ARG A 182 2.20 -35.87 -22.68
CA ARG A 182 1.91 -35.51 -24.09
C ARG A 182 3.18 -35.38 -24.95
N GLY A 183 4.34 -35.58 -24.40
CA GLY A 183 5.62 -35.45 -25.12
C GLY A 183 6.01 -34.02 -25.50
N ARG A 184 5.40 -33.00 -24.90
CA ARG A 184 5.77 -31.59 -25.12
C ARG A 184 7.11 -31.26 -24.49
N ILE A 185 7.40 -31.90 -23.33
CA ILE A 185 8.64 -31.74 -22.57
C ILE A 185 9.29 -33.11 -22.44
N SER A 186 10.57 -33.19 -22.78
CA SER A 186 11.36 -34.38 -22.56
C SER A 186 11.90 -34.39 -21.12
N ALA A 187 11.40 -35.28 -20.29
CA ALA A 187 11.81 -35.46 -18.91
C ALA A 187 12.05 -36.95 -18.60
N PRO A 188 13.21 -37.51 -19.00
CA PRO A 188 13.53 -38.92 -18.79
C PRO A 188 13.46 -39.31 -17.31
N GLY A 189 12.73 -40.38 -16.99
CA GLY A 189 12.60 -40.86 -15.61
C GLY A 189 11.49 -40.22 -14.80
N PHE A 190 10.79 -39.18 -15.31
CA PHE A 190 9.77 -38.42 -14.57
C PHE A 190 8.68 -39.29 -13.93
N PHE A 191 8.19 -40.29 -14.62
CA PHE A 191 7.15 -41.22 -14.11
C PHE A 191 7.70 -42.46 -13.45
N ALA A 192 9.00 -42.75 -13.64
CA ALA A 192 9.61 -43.98 -13.15
C ALA A 192 10.23 -43.81 -11.74
N ASP A 193 10.79 -42.65 -11.46
CA ASP A 193 11.52 -42.37 -10.21
C ASP A 193 10.95 -41.09 -9.52
N PRO A 194 10.45 -41.25 -8.28
CA PRO A 194 9.95 -40.12 -7.50
C PRO A 194 10.99 -39.02 -7.22
N ALA A 195 12.29 -39.40 -7.08
CA ALA A 195 13.36 -38.42 -6.84
C ALA A 195 13.64 -37.59 -8.10
N ILE A 196 13.65 -38.23 -9.26
CA ILE A 196 13.78 -37.54 -10.56
C ILE A 196 12.59 -36.63 -10.78
N ARG A 197 11.38 -37.12 -10.48
CA ARG A 197 10.14 -36.28 -10.55
C ARG A 197 10.25 -35.04 -9.66
N ALA A 198 10.69 -35.20 -8.41
CA ALA A 198 10.85 -34.08 -7.49
C ALA A 198 11.89 -33.07 -7.99
N ALA A 199 12.97 -33.52 -8.64
CA ALA A 199 13.95 -32.64 -9.24
C ALA A 199 13.38 -31.81 -10.40
N TYR A 200 12.55 -32.40 -11.27
CA TYR A 200 11.87 -31.67 -12.33
C TYR A 200 10.78 -30.71 -11.83
N LEU A 201 10.16 -31.02 -10.68
CA LEU A 201 9.15 -30.18 -10.04
C LEU A 201 9.76 -29.03 -9.20
N GLY A 202 11.08 -29.06 -9.00
CA GLY A 202 11.79 -27.97 -8.33
C GLY A 202 11.61 -26.66 -9.11
N ALA A 203 10.80 -25.77 -8.57
CA ALA A 203 10.52 -24.46 -9.17
C ALA A 203 10.65 -23.37 -8.09
N GLU A 204 11.26 -22.26 -8.46
CA GLU A 204 11.33 -21.08 -7.62
C GLU A 204 10.28 -20.07 -8.09
N TRP A 205 9.45 -19.61 -7.15
CA TRP A 205 8.37 -18.66 -7.42
C TRP A 205 8.77 -17.26 -7.00
N ILE A 206 9.19 -16.47 -7.98
CA ILE A 206 9.66 -15.12 -7.77
C ILE A 206 8.45 -14.17 -7.83
N GLY A 207 8.27 -13.36 -6.80
CA GLY A 207 7.25 -12.33 -6.77
C GLY A 207 7.85 -10.93 -6.82
N PRO A 208 7.02 -9.87 -6.80
CA PRO A 208 7.51 -8.50 -6.79
C PRO A 208 8.54 -8.26 -5.70
N SER A 209 9.56 -7.47 -6.00
CA SER A 209 10.54 -7.01 -5.02
C SER A 209 9.95 -5.91 -4.13
N GLN A 210 10.58 -5.66 -3.00
CA GLN A 210 10.16 -4.64 -2.04
C GLN A 210 10.23 -3.22 -2.61
N GLY A 211 10.98 -3.02 -3.72
CA GLY A 211 11.37 -1.70 -4.19
C GLY A 211 12.52 -1.15 -3.37
N GLN A 212 13.14 -0.11 -3.90
CA GLN A 212 14.29 0.54 -3.29
C GLN A 212 13.89 1.95 -2.85
N LEU A 213 14.12 2.27 -1.58
CA LEU A 213 13.92 3.62 -1.05
C LEU A 213 15.14 4.51 -1.34
N ASP A 214 16.35 3.94 -1.19
CA ASP A 214 17.63 4.57 -1.53
C ASP A 214 18.45 3.58 -2.35
N PRO A 215 18.35 3.62 -3.69
CA PRO A 215 19.02 2.67 -4.55
C PRO A 215 20.54 2.61 -4.36
N THR A 216 21.17 3.77 -4.08
CA THR A 216 22.61 3.84 -3.91
C THR A 216 23.09 3.09 -2.68
N LYS A 217 22.46 3.31 -1.53
CA LYS A 217 22.82 2.63 -0.28
C LYS A 217 22.51 1.13 -0.35
N GLU A 218 21.38 0.78 -0.93
CA GLU A 218 20.94 -0.62 -1.02
C GLU A 218 21.84 -1.42 -1.97
N ILE A 219 22.16 -0.89 -3.14
CA ILE A 219 23.09 -1.55 -4.07
C ILE A 219 24.49 -1.66 -3.48
N THR A 220 24.98 -0.63 -2.78
CA THR A 220 26.29 -0.68 -2.13
C THR A 220 26.33 -1.76 -1.03
N ALA A 221 25.28 -1.85 -0.21
CA ALA A 221 25.18 -2.88 0.81
C ALA A 221 25.16 -4.31 0.21
N GLU A 222 24.45 -4.50 -0.91
CA GLU A 222 24.43 -5.81 -1.60
C GLU A 222 25.79 -6.14 -2.24
N ILE A 223 26.50 -5.17 -2.80
CA ILE A 223 27.85 -5.37 -3.35
C ILE A 223 28.81 -5.83 -2.25
N LEU A 224 28.75 -5.19 -1.07
CA LEU A 224 29.56 -5.59 0.08
C LEU A 224 29.17 -7.00 0.56
N ALA A 225 27.89 -7.30 0.67
CA ALA A 225 27.41 -8.62 1.09
C ALA A 225 27.82 -9.75 0.11
N ILE A 226 27.83 -9.46 -1.20
CA ILE A 226 28.34 -10.38 -2.23
C ILE A 226 29.86 -10.56 -2.07
N GLY A 227 30.60 -9.48 -1.83
CA GLY A 227 32.04 -9.49 -1.64
C GLY A 227 32.47 -10.35 -0.46
N GLU A 228 31.73 -10.30 0.66
CA GLU A 228 31.95 -11.08 1.87
C GLU A 228 31.34 -12.48 1.82
N GLY A 229 30.70 -12.88 0.72
CA GLY A 229 30.09 -14.20 0.58
C GLY A 229 28.81 -14.42 1.40
N ILE A 230 28.21 -13.36 1.93
CA ILE A 230 26.96 -13.41 2.73
C ILE A 230 25.77 -13.74 1.82
N THR A 231 25.82 -13.27 0.58
CA THR A 231 24.76 -13.49 -0.42
C THR A 231 25.36 -13.77 -1.80
N THR A 232 24.56 -14.34 -2.70
CA THR A 232 24.96 -14.56 -4.10
C THR A 232 24.42 -13.45 -4.99
N ARG A 233 25.01 -13.28 -6.18
CA ARG A 233 24.53 -12.33 -7.18
C ARG A 233 23.10 -12.61 -7.62
N GLU A 234 22.74 -13.89 -7.73
CA GLU A 234 21.40 -14.34 -8.06
C GLU A 234 20.40 -13.92 -6.98
N GLN A 235 20.68 -14.23 -5.70
CA GLN A 235 19.84 -13.83 -4.58
C GLN A 235 19.70 -12.30 -4.46
N ALA A 236 20.78 -11.56 -4.71
CA ALA A 236 20.75 -10.12 -4.70
C ALA A 236 19.88 -9.57 -5.87
N THR A 237 19.99 -10.15 -7.06
CA THR A 237 19.15 -9.78 -8.22
C THR A 237 17.68 -10.03 -7.94
N ILE A 238 17.33 -11.20 -7.38
CA ILE A 238 15.95 -11.52 -7.00
C ILE A 238 15.41 -10.51 -5.98
N ARG A 239 16.21 -10.13 -4.97
CA ARG A 239 15.77 -9.17 -3.95
C ARG A 239 15.58 -7.77 -4.47
N LEU A 240 16.50 -7.29 -5.32
CA LEU A 240 16.52 -5.91 -5.80
C LEU A 240 15.47 -5.64 -6.87
N ASN A 241 15.34 -6.53 -7.85
CA ASN A 241 14.46 -6.31 -9.01
C ASN A 241 13.54 -7.49 -9.36
N GLY A 242 13.64 -8.64 -8.67
CA GLY A 242 12.87 -9.84 -8.97
C GLY A 242 13.30 -10.56 -10.25
N GLY A 243 14.42 -10.17 -10.86
CA GLY A 243 14.96 -10.78 -12.08
C GLY A 243 15.83 -12.00 -11.84
N GLN A 244 16.35 -12.57 -12.93
CA GLN A 244 17.28 -13.68 -12.93
C GLN A 244 18.68 -13.19 -13.32
N TRP A 245 19.67 -13.51 -12.50
CA TRP A 245 21.04 -13.06 -12.73
C TRP A 245 21.65 -13.62 -14.04
N ASP A 246 21.44 -14.89 -14.32
CA ASP A 246 21.95 -15.54 -15.54
C ASP A 246 21.36 -14.89 -16.80
N ALA A 247 20.05 -14.61 -16.81
CA ALA A 247 19.40 -13.91 -17.92
C ALA A 247 19.96 -12.48 -18.11
N ASN A 248 20.25 -11.79 -17.00
CA ASN A 248 20.90 -10.47 -17.06
C ASN A 248 22.32 -10.56 -17.63
N VAL A 249 23.10 -11.56 -17.24
CA VAL A 249 24.47 -11.78 -17.77
C VAL A 249 24.45 -12.10 -19.25
N ASP A 250 23.55 -12.99 -19.67
CA ASP A 250 23.36 -13.32 -21.08
C ASP A 250 22.97 -12.10 -21.92
N GLN A 251 22.09 -11.29 -21.39
CA GLN A 251 21.68 -10.05 -22.04
C GLN A 251 22.83 -9.04 -22.12
N LEU A 252 23.55 -8.82 -21.00
CA LEU A 252 24.73 -7.95 -20.96
C LEU A 252 25.82 -8.40 -21.94
N THR A 253 26.02 -9.73 -22.08
CA THR A 253 26.97 -10.27 -23.05
C THR A 253 26.59 -9.91 -24.46
N ARG A 254 25.32 -10.10 -24.84
CA ARG A 254 24.78 -9.72 -26.16
C ARG A 254 24.89 -8.21 -26.41
N GLU A 255 24.62 -7.39 -25.40
CA GLU A 255 24.72 -5.92 -25.50
C GLU A 255 26.18 -5.50 -25.66
N ASN A 256 27.11 -6.07 -24.91
CA ASN A 256 28.54 -5.78 -25.02
C ASN A 256 29.10 -6.18 -26.39
N GLU A 257 28.66 -7.31 -26.95
CA GLU A 257 29.00 -7.75 -28.28
C GLU A 257 28.53 -6.73 -29.36
N LYS A 258 27.27 -6.28 -29.24
CA LYS A 258 26.70 -5.24 -30.11
C LYS A 258 27.43 -3.92 -29.97
N LEU A 259 27.77 -3.50 -28.75
CA LEU A 259 28.56 -2.28 -28.52
C LEU A 259 29.97 -2.39 -29.11
N ARG A 260 30.65 -3.52 -28.95
CA ARG A 260 31.95 -3.77 -29.55
C ARG A 260 31.86 -3.77 -31.07
N ALA A 261 30.85 -4.38 -31.66
CA ALA A 261 30.63 -4.35 -33.11
C ALA A 261 30.35 -2.95 -33.63
N ALA A 262 29.61 -2.13 -32.89
CA ALA A 262 29.34 -0.73 -33.24
C ALA A 262 30.58 0.17 -33.06
N GLN A 263 31.43 -0.10 -32.07
CA GLN A 263 32.69 0.62 -31.82
C GLN A 263 33.82 0.14 -32.71
N GLY A 264 33.75 -1.05 -33.26
CA GLY A 264 34.78 -1.64 -34.14
C GLY A 264 34.92 -0.95 -35.50
N GLN A 265 34.14 0.09 -35.80
CA GLN A 265 34.33 0.99 -36.94
C GLN A 265 35.06 2.28 -36.56
N VAL A 266 35.40 2.49 -35.28
CA VAL A 266 36.14 3.67 -34.82
C VAL A 266 37.41 3.21 -34.11
N ASP A 267 38.49 3.27 -34.86
CA ASP A 267 39.92 3.28 -34.49
C ASP A 267 40.50 2.27 -33.46
N GLN A 268 41.43 1.49 -33.94
CA GLN A 268 42.46 0.71 -33.21
C GLN A 268 43.37 1.55 -32.28
N SER A 269 43.02 2.77 -31.92
CA SER A 269 43.91 3.68 -31.16
C SER A 269 43.52 3.89 -29.67
N THR A 270 42.53 3.20 -29.13
CA THR A 270 42.12 3.45 -27.74
C THR A 270 42.16 2.17 -26.87
N ALA A 271 43.31 1.55 -26.76
CA ALA A 271 43.60 0.62 -25.66
C ALA A 271 43.57 1.28 -24.25
N ALA A 272 43.35 2.59 -24.20
CA ALA A 272 43.22 3.39 -22.97
C ALA A 272 41.81 3.40 -22.38
N SER A 273 40.76 2.99 -23.10
CA SER A 273 39.36 3.09 -22.64
C SER A 273 38.99 2.05 -21.60
N GLY A 274 39.65 0.90 -21.57
CA GLY A 274 39.43 -0.12 -20.54
C GLY A 274 39.93 0.31 -19.15
N ALA A 275 41.01 1.06 -19.10
CA ALA A 275 41.57 1.60 -17.87
C ALA A 275 40.72 2.74 -17.30
N ILE A 276 40.10 3.55 -18.18
CA ILE A 276 39.23 4.67 -17.77
C ILE A 276 37.93 4.15 -17.15
N SER A 277 37.35 3.05 -17.64
CA SER A 277 36.15 2.48 -17.05
C SER A 277 36.40 1.80 -15.68
N ALA A 278 37.58 1.21 -15.48
CA ALA A 278 37.99 0.67 -14.20
C ALA A 278 38.31 1.81 -13.21
N ALA A 279 39.07 2.82 -13.65
CA ALA A 279 39.37 3.99 -12.82
C ALA A 279 38.11 4.80 -12.46
N LEU A 280 37.13 4.90 -13.37
CA LEU A 280 35.86 5.55 -13.08
C LEU A 280 35.02 4.77 -12.03
N ARG A 281 35.02 3.44 -12.12
CA ARG A 281 34.38 2.58 -11.11
C ARG A 281 35.06 2.70 -9.75
N GLU A 282 36.38 2.67 -9.71
CA GLU A 282 37.14 2.89 -8.47
C GLU A 282 36.94 4.31 -7.92
N ALA A 283 36.86 5.32 -8.73
CA ALA A 283 36.59 6.70 -8.32
C ALA A 283 35.16 6.83 -7.73
N ILE A 284 34.15 6.25 -8.37
CA ILE A 284 32.76 6.26 -7.87
C ILE A 284 32.66 5.52 -6.53
N VAL A 285 33.31 4.37 -6.41
CA VAL A 285 33.33 3.61 -5.15
C VAL A 285 34.09 4.38 -4.06
N ALA A 286 35.23 4.99 -4.39
CA ALA A 286 36.01 5.80 -3.45
C ALA A 286 35.24 7.05 -2.99
N GLU A 287 34.51 7.71 -3.87
CA GLU A 287 33.68 8.88 -3.57
C GLU A 287 32.45 8.50 -2.72
N ALA A 288 31.83 7.36 -3.00
CA ALA A 288 30.75 6.82 -2.18
C ALA A 288 31.23 6.46 -0.76
N ILE A 289 32.41 5.86 -0.61
CA ILE A 289 33.03 5.55 0.68
C ILE A 289 33.40 6.85 1.44
N LYS A 290 33.85 7.88 0.75
CA LYS A 290 34.20 9.17 1.32
C LYS A 290 32.95 9.90 1.84
N SER A 291 31.88 9.92 1.07
CA SER A 291 30.60 10.54 1.47
C SER A 291 29.97 9.85 2.67
N ILE A 292 30.09 8.52 2.79
CA ILE A 292 29.64 7.76 3.96
C ILE A 292 30.45 8.14 5.21
N LYS A 293 31.78 8.29 5.08
CA LYS A 293 32.66 8.69 6.21
C LYS A 293 32.46 10.16 6.62
N GLU A 294 32.06 11.02 5.74
CA GLU A 294 31.76 12.44 6.03
C GLU A 294 30.35 12.61 6.64
N GLY A 295 29.38 11.78 6.25
CA GLY A 295 28.04 11.73 6.85
C GLY A 295 28.05 11.30 8.31
N ASP A 296 28.88 10.31 8.67
CA ASP A 296 29.03 9.84 10.06
C ASP A 296 29.68 10.87 11.00
N LYS A 297 30.37 11.86 10.47
CA LYS A 297 30.97 12.93 11.28
C LYS A 297 30.00 14.06 11.63
N HIS A 298 28.90 14.21 10.91
CA HIS A 298 27.89 15.22 11.18
C HIS A 298 26.76 14.73 12.10
N GLU A 299 26.66 13.41 12.33
CA GLU A 299 25.65 12.83 13.23
C GLU A 299 26.17 12.64 14.68
N ASN A 300 27.49 12.85 14.92
CA ASN A 300 28.16 12.75 16.22
C ASN A 300 28.74 14.10 16.72
N ALA A 301 28.32 15.22 16.17
CA ALA A 301 28.58 16.59 16.64
C ALA A 301 27.25 17.26 16.96
#